data_e3e1022b3a2cb8d18c7232429a041ad3
#
_entry.id   e3e1022b3a2cb8d18c7232429a041ad3
#
_cell.length_a   1.000
_cell.length_b   1.000
_cell.length_c   1.000
_cell.angle_alpha   90.00
_cell.angle_beta   90.00
_cell.angle_gamma   90.00
#
_symmetry.space_group_name_H-M   'P 1'
#
loop_
_entity.id
_entity.type
_entity.pdbx_description
1 polymer ?
#
loop_
_entity_poly.entity_id
_entity_poly.type
_entity_poly.pdbx_seq_one_letter_code
_entity_poly.pdbx_strand_id
1 'polypeptide(L)'
;MQGGTKAELDLGKLMRKRASVHATTLRARPATGPGGKAEIVAAVRHDVWPDVERGVVRPIVDRRLPMSRAAEAHRVVDASEHVGKVLLLAQ
;
A
#
# COMPACT_ATOMS: atom_id res chain seq x y z
N MET A 1 -4.92 2.45 9.14
CA MET A 1 -4.93 3.83 8.61
C MET A 1 -4.10 4.68 9.57
N GLN A 2 -3.02 5.26 9.08
CA GLN A 2 -2.04 6.00 9.91
C GLN A 2 -2.58 7.33 10.45
N GLY A 3 -3.52 7.97 9.76
CA GLY A 3 -4.13 9.25 10.17
C GLY A 3 -5.49 9.15 10.87
N GLY A 4 -5.91 7.96 11.28
CA GLY A 4 -7.24 7.74 11.86
C GLY A 4 -8.31 7.39 10.82
N THR A 5 -9.56 7.32 11.27
CA THR A 5 -10.70 6.85 10.45
C THR A 5 -11.68 7.96 10.06
N LYS A 6 -11.45 9.17 10.53
CA LYS A 6 -12.30 10.34 10.25
C LYS A 6 -11.51 11.40 9.51
N ALA A 7 -12.14 12.04 8.53
CA ALA A 7 -11.56 13.15 7.77
C ALA A 7 -12.65 14.15 7.40
N GLU A 8 -12.28 15.42 7.27
CA GLU A 8 -13.13 16.45 6.69
C GLU A 8 -12.85 16.58 5.19
N LEU A 9 -13.89 16.76 4.40
CA LEU A 9 -13.83 16.94 2.96
C LEU A 9 -14.48 18.24 2.53
N ASP A 10 -13.75 19.05 1.78
CA ASP A 10 -14.30 20.22 1.09
C ASP A 10 -15.00 19.78 -0.21
N LEU A 11 -16.30 19.58 -0.13
CA LEU A 11 -17.13 19.18 -1.27
C LEU A 11 -17.08 20.20 -2.41
N GLY A 12 -16.95 21.49 -2.10
CA GLY A 12 -16.83 22.53 -3.12
C GLY A 12 -15.55 22.38 -3.96
N LYS A 13 -14.43 22.00 -3.33
CA LYS A 13 -13.20 21.67 -4.06
C LYS A 13 -13.35 20.44 -4.94
N LEU A 14 -14.01 19.38 -4.43
CA LEU A 14 -14.27 18.17 -5.20
C LEU A 14 -15.12 18.47 -6.43
N MET A 15 -16.20 19.24 -6.29
CA MET A 15 -17.07 19.63 -7.39
C MET A 15 -16.33 20.42 -8.48
N ARG A 16 -15.54 21.42 -8.10
CA ARG A 16 -14.76 22.23 -9.06
C ARG A 16 -13.75 21.39 -9.85
N LYS A 17 -13.19 20.35 -9.22
CA LYS A 17 -12.24 19.43 -9.84
C LYS A 17 -12.90 18.25 -10.54
N ARG A 18 -14.22 18.10 -10.46
CA ARG A 18 -14.94 16.89 -10.91
C ARG A 18 -14.30 15.62 -10.38
N ALA A 19 -13.84 15.66 -9.13
CA ALA A 19 -13.15 14.58 -8.47
C ALA A 19 -14.12 13.67 -7.70
N SER A 20 -13.72 12.44 -7.49
CA SER A 20 -14.44 11.47 -6.66
C SER A 20 -13.55 10.92 -5.55
N VAL A 21 -14.17 10.46 -4.47
CA VAL A 21 -13.50 9.80 -3.35
C VAL A 21 -14.06 8.38 -3.25
N HIS A 22 -13.15 7.40 -3.31
CA HIS A 22 -13.48 5.99 -3.21
C HIS A 22 -12.84 5.39 -1.96
N ALA A 23 -13.61 4.68 -1.15
CA ALA A 23 -13.12 3.95 0.01
C ALA A 23 -13.24 2.44 -0.23
N THR A 24 -12.16 1.72 -0.02
CA THR A 24 -12.13 0.27 -0.17
C THR A 24 -11.15 -0.37 0.81
N THR A 25 -11.34 -1.63 1.10
CA THR A 25 -10.38 -2.44 1.85
C THR A 25 -10.27 -3.85 1.26
N LEU A 26 -9.05 -4.29 1.03
CA LEU A 26 -8.79 -5.64 0.54
C LEU A 26 -9.07 -6.70 1.62
N ARG A 27 -8.84 -6.37 2.89
CA ARG A 27 -8.98 -7.31 4.00
C ARG A 27 -10.40 -7.90 4.09
N ALA A 28 -11.43 -7.07 3.91
CA ALA A 28 -12.83 -7.46 4.03
C ALA A 28 -13.38 -8.18 2.78
N ARG A 29 -12.64 -8.22 1.66
CA ARG A 29 -13.09 -8.91 0.46
C ARG A 29 -13.09 -10.43 0.65
N PRO A 30 -14.07 -11.17 0.08
CA PRO A 30 -14.07 -12.63 0.11
C PRO A 30 -12.81 -13.18 -0.57
N ALA A 31 -12.43 -14.42 -0.23
CA ALA A 31 -11.26 -15.06 -0.85
C ALA A 31 -11.48 -15.33 -2.35
N THR A 32 -12.69 -15.75 -2.72
CA THR A 32 -13.10 -16.13 -4.07
C THR A 32 -14.42 -15.48 -4.45
N GLY A 33 -14.85 -15.64 -5.71
CA GLY A 33 -16.08 -15.07 -6.25
C GLY A 33 -15.91 -13.66 -6.83
N PRO A 34 -16.98 -13.06 -7.38
CA PRO A 34 -16.92 -11.75 -8.03
C PRO A 34 -16.37 -10.65 -7.11
N GLY A 35 -15.35 -9.94 -7.57
CA GLY A 35 -14.64 -8.90 -6.79
C GLY A 35 -13.83 -9.44 -5.61
N GLY A 36 -13.61 -10.74 -5.51
CA GLY A 36 -12.83 -11.40 -4.47
C GLY A 36 -11.31 -11.22 -4.65
N LYS A 37 -10.56 -11.65 -3.63
CA LYS A 37 -9.09 -11.54 -3.62
C LYS A 37 -8.44 -12.33 -4.75
N ALA A 38 -8.97 -13.51 -5.10
CA ALA A 38 -8.45 -14.34 -6.18
C ALA A 38 -8.50 -13.62 -7.53
N GLU A 39 -9.62 -12.96 -7.83
CA GLU A 39 -9.78 -12.16 -9.05
C GLU A 39 -8.81 -10.98 -9.12
N ILE A 40 -8.63 -10.26 -7.98
CA ILE A 40 -7.68 -9.16 -7.89
C ILE A 40 -6.24 -9.65 -8.09
N VAL A 41 -5.88 -10.78 -7.48
CA VAL A 41 -4.54 -11.38 -7.66
C VAL A 41 -4.31 -11.78 -9.12
N ALA A 42 -5.31 -12.38 -9.78
CA ALA A 42 -5.22 -12.73 -11.19
C ALA A 42 -5.02 -11.49 -12.08
N ALA A 43 -5.78 -10.42 -11.84
CA ALA A 43 -5.63 -9.16 -12.55
C ALA A 43 -4.23 -8.52 -12.33
N VAL A 44 -3.75 -8.47 -11.08
CA VAL A 44 -2.40 -7.96 -10.78
C VAL A 44 -1.31 -8.78 -11.48
N ARG A 45 -1.44 -10.11 -11.50
CA ARG A 45 -0.47 -10.98 -12.20
C ARG A 45 -0.49 -10.78 -13.71
N HIS A 46 -1.65 -10.48 -14.27
CA HIS A 46 -1.78 -10.26 -15.71
C HIS A 46 -1.33 -8.85 -16.11
N ASP A 47 -1.80 -7.82 -15.40
CA ASP A 47 -1.68 -6.43 -15.85
C ASP A 47 -0.44 -5.72 -15.29
N VAL A 48 -0.03 -6.07 -14.06
CA VAL A 48 1.03 -5.34 -13.33
C VAL A 48 2.34 -6.13 -13.27
N TRP A 49 2.27 -7.45 -13.12
CA TRP A 49 3.47 -8.27 -12.92
C TRP A 49 4.49 -8.17 -14.06
N PRO A 50 4.09 -8.11 -15.35
CA PRO A 50 5.02 -7.89 -16.44
C PRO A 50 5.83 -6.59 -16.33
N ASP A 51 5.22 -5.53 -15.76
CA ASP A 51 5.92 -4.27 -15.52
C ASP A 51 6.91 -4.35 -14.36
N VAL A 52 6.62 -5.17 -13.36
CA VAL A 52 7.57 -5.49 -12.29
C VAL A 52 8.78 -6.23 -12.85
N GLU A 53 8.58 -7.24 -13.70
CA GLU A 53 9.64 -8.02 -14.32
C GLU A 53 10.52 -7.17 -15.23
N ARG A 54 9.95 -6.23 -15.97
CA ARG A 54 10.68 -5.25 -16.79
C ARG A 54 11.34 -4.13 -15.97
N GLY A 55 11.08 -4.06 -14.66
CA GLY A 55 11.60 -3.03 -13.79
C GLY A 55 10.97 -1.65 -13.98
N VAL A 56 9.84 -1.55 -14.68
CA VAL A 56 9.05 -0.31 -14.81
C VAL A 56 8.38 0.02 -13.48
N VAL A 57 7.80 -0.98 -12.84
CA VAL A 57 7.26 -0.88 -11.47
C VAL A 57 8.32 -1.40 -10.49
N ARG A 58 8.77 -0.53 -9.59
CA ARG A 58 9.78 -0.88 -8.58
C ARG A 58 9.31 -0.46 -7.20
N PRO A 59 9.45 -1.32 -6.17
CA PRO A 59 9.23 -0.91 -4.80
C PRO A 59 10.34 0.07 -4.36
N ILE A 60 9.93 1.17 -3.75
CA ILE A 60 10.87 2.07 -3.09
C ILE A 60 11.23 1.45 -1.74
N VAL A 61 12.50 1.19 -1.51
CA VAL A 61 13.03 0.66 -0.25
C VAL A 61 13.87 1.74 0.41
N ASP A 62 13.41 2.24 1.56
CA ASP A 62 14.11 3.26 2.33
C ASP A 62 15.37 2.67 2.98
N ARG A 63 15.21 1.59 3.71
CA ARG A 63 16.33 0.91 4.38
C ARG A 63 16.12 -0.57 4.54
N ARG A 64 17.23 -1.27 4.73
CA ARG A 64 17.29 -2.70 5.04
C ARG A 64 17.98 -2.88 6.39
N LEU A 65 17.37 -3.58 7.31
CA LEU A 65 17.90 -3.84 8.65
C LEU A 65 17.92 -5.35 8.90
N PRO A 66 18.91 -5.88 9.62
CA PRO A 66 18.87 -7.27 10.03
C PRO A 66 17.71 -7.49 11.01
N MET A 67 17.20 -8.71 11.08
CA MET A 67 16.08 -9.09 11.98
C MET A 67 16.37 -8.72 13.43
N SER A 68 17.62 -8.79 13.88
CA SER A 68 18.04 -8.39 15.23
C SER A 68 17.79 -6.91 15.55
N ARG A 69 17.59 -6.06 14.53
CA ARG A 69 17.25 -4.64 14.68
C ARG A 69 15.76 -4.34 14.44
N ALA A 70 14.87 -5.32 14.63
CA ALA A 70 13.43 -5.15 14.42
C ALA A 70 12.82 -4.01 15.26
N ALA A 71 13.26 -3.84 16.52
CA ALA A 71 12.80 -2.74 17.36
C ALA A 71 13.12 -1.35 16.78
N GLU A 72 14.26 -1.21 16.11
CA GLU A 72 14.62 0.02 15.40
C GLU A 72 13.75 0.22 14.15
N ALA A 73 13.51 -0.83 13.38
CA ALA A 73 12.63 -0.76 12.23
C ALA A 73 11.23 -0.27 12.62
N HIS A 74 10.67 -0.77 13.72
CA HIS A 74 9.39 -0.31 14.24
C HIS A 74 9.42 1.17 14.62
N ARG A 75 10.45 1.65 15.34
CA ARG A 75 10.57 3.08 15.68
C ARG A 75 10.61 3.97 14.44
N VAL A 76 11.33 3.57 13.40
CA VAL A 76 11.41 4.32 12.14
C VAL A 76 10.04 4.41 11.46
N VAL A 77 9.28 3.32 11.44
CA VAL A 77 7.94 3.29 10.85
C VAL A 77 6.97 4.14 11.67
N ASP A 78 7.01 4.03 13.00
CA ASP A 78 6.13 4.78 13.91
C ASP A 78 6.41 6.30 13.85
N ALA A 79 7.66 6.70 13.70
CA ALA A 79 8.04 8.09 13.54
C ALA A 79 7.64 8.69 12.17
N SER A 80 7.23 7.84 11.20
CA SER A 80 6.89 8.26 9.83
C SER A 80 8.01 9.02 9.11
N GLU A 81 9.27 8.73 9.44
CA GLU A 81 10.47 9.37 8.88
C GLU A 81 11.02 8.67 7.63
N HIS A 82 10.34 7.63 7.15
CA HIS A 82 10.78 6.83 6.02
C HIS A 82 9.95 7.11 4.76
N VAL A 83 10.57 6.94 3.59
CA VAL A 83 9.92 7.00 2.28
C VAL A 83 10.00 5.63 1.60
N GLY A 84 8.87 4.95 1.49
CA GLY A 84 8.79 3.59 0.91
C GLY A 84 8.74 2.51 1.99
N LYS A 85 9.50 1.43 1.81
CA LYS A 85 9.47 0.23 2.68
C LYS A 85 10.73 0.13 3.55
N VAL A 86 10.53 -0.21 4.81
CA VAL A 86 11.60 -0.68 5.71
C VAL A 86 11.57 -2.21 5.68
N LEU A 87 12.67 -2.84 5.29
CA LEU A 87 12.79 -4.29 5.18
C LEU A 87 13.58 -4.84 6.35
N LEU A 88 13.11 -5.96 6.91
CA LEU A 88 13.87 -6.81 7.81
C LEU A 88 14.43 -8.00 7.03
N LEU A 89 15.74 -8.18 7.10
CA LEU A 89 16.43 -9.28 6.43
C LEU A 89 16.54 -10.46 7.39
N ALA A 90 15.98 -11.61 7.00
CA ALA A 90 16.27 -12.87 7.63
C ALA A 90 17.69 -13.29 7.24
N GLN A 91 18.51 -13.57 8.22
CA GLN A 91 19.84 -14.16 8.04
C GLN A 91 19.76 -15.67 8.07
#